data_c69ed2796d626eea08abf2dd6cfd58ae
#
_entry.id   c69ed2796d626eea08abf2dd6cfd58ae
#
_cell.length_a   1.000
_cell.length_b   1.000
_cell.length_c   1.000
_cell.angle_alpha   90.00
_cell.angle_beta   90.00
_cell.angle_gamma   90.00
#
_symmetry.space_group_name_H-M   'P 1'
#
loop_
_entity.id
_entity.type
_entity.pdbx_description
1 polymer ?
#
loop_
_entity_poly.entity_id
_entity_poly.type
_entity_poly.pdbx_seq_one_letter_code
_entity_poly.pdbx_strand_id
1 'polypeptide(L)' 'MIENYSSLLTPGAFVINPDMEDEWGVGQIQSSINNLITVNFENVGKKTINLSKINLEIININATN' A
#
# COMPACT_ATOMS: atom_id res chain seq x y z
N MET A 1 13.52 -1.30 -16.31
CA MET A 1 13.34 -1.96 -15.08
C MET A 1 12.97 -1.02 -13.98
N ILE A 2 12.30 -1.50 -13.03
CA ILE A 2 11.90 -0.71 -11.94
C ILE A 2 12.97 -0.73 -10.94
N GLU A 3 13.62 0.31 -10.82
CA GLU A 3 14.72 0.33 -9.95
C GLU A 3 14.33 0.71 -8.57
N ASN A 4 13.19 1.30 -8.39
CA ASN A 4 12.86 1.81 -7.08
C ASN A 4 11.38 1.62 -6.83
N TYR A 5 11.04 0.40 -6.49
CA TYR A 5 9.64 0.06 -6.26
C TYR A 5 9.00 0.97 -5.23
N SER A 6 9.74 1.29 -4.17
CA SER A 6 9.16 2.06 -3.11
C SER A 6 8.84 3.49 -3.54
N SER A 7 9.41 3.97 -4.63
CA SER A 7 9.07 5.30 -5.07
C SER A 7 7.65 5.40 -5.59
N LEU A 8 7.00 4.27 -5.84
CA LEU A 8 5.61 4.24 -6.25
C LEU A 8 4.66 4.20 -5.08
N LEU A 9 5.17 3.92 -3.88
CA LEU A 9 4.34 3.81 -2.69
C LEU A 9 4.32 5.15 -1.98
N THR A 10 3.58 6.07 -2.54
CA THR A 10 3.56 7.45 -2.05
C THR A 10 2.21 7.78 -1.46
N PRO A 11 2.12 8.81 -0.64
CA PRO A 11 0.84 9.20 -0.06
C PRO A 11 -0.21 9.40 -1.14
N GLY A 12 -1.39 8.89 -0.89
CA GLY A 12 -2.49 8.92 -1.82
C GLY A 12 -2.63 7.69 -2.70
N ALA A 13 -1.57 6.90 -2.84
CA ALA A 13 -1.66 5.68 -3.65
C ALA A 13 -2.52 4.64 -2.95
N PHE A 14 -3.16 3.79 -3.75
CA PHE A 14 -3.97 2.70 -3.22
C PHE A 14 -3.22 1.39 -3.35
N VAL A 15 -3.31 0.57 -2.31
CA VAL A 15 -2.55 -0.67 -2.24
C VAL A 15 -3.40 -1.76 -1.64
N ILE A 16 -2.96 -2.99 -1.84
CA ILE A 16 -3.48 -4.12 -1.08
C ILE A 16 -2.30 -4.91 -0.54
N ASN A 17 -2.56 -5.68 0.51
CA ASN A 17 -1.65 -6.72 0.92
C ASN A 17 -2.15 -8.00 0.26
N PRO A 18 -1.44 -8.53 -0.72
CA PRO A 18 -1.98 -9.67 -1.48
C PRO A 18 -2.26 -10.89 -0.63
N ASP A 19 -1.57 -11.04 0.48
CA ASP A 19 -1.81 -12.19 1.35
C ASP A 19 -3.00 -11.98 2.27
N MET A 20 -3.44 -10.75 2.44
CA MET A 20 -4.49 -10.41 3.40
C MET A 20 -5.58 -9.59 2.73
N GLU A 21 -5.74 -9.74 1.44
CA GLU A 21 -6.64 -8.85 0.72
C GLU A 21 -8.08 -8.95 1.23
N ASP A 22 -8.54 -10.16 1.50
CA ASP A 22 -9.91 -10.34 1.97
C ASP A 22 -10.12 -9.80 3.36
N GLU A 23 -9.09 -9.87 4.19
CA GLU A 23 -9.21 -9.43 5.56
C GLU A 23 -9.01 -7.94 5.72
N TRP A 24 -8.05 -7.37 4.99
CA TRP A 24 -7.70 -5.98 5.18
C TRP A 24 -8.40 -5.05 4.19
N GLY A 25 -8.66 -5.53 2.98
CA GLY A 25 -9.26 -4.69 1.96
C GLY A 25 -8.26 -3.75 1.32
N VAL A 26 -8.77 -2.77 0.61
CA VAL A 26 -7.94 -1.79 -0.05
C VAL A 26 -7.46 -0.77 0.96
N GLY A 27 -6.21 -0.37 0.84
CA GLY A 27 -5.65 0.66 1.71
C GLY A 27 -5.20 1.86 0.93
N GLN A 28 -5.14 3.00 1.59
CA GLN A 28 -4.59 4.20 0.99
C GLN A 28 -3.39 4.63 1.81
N ILE A 29 -2.28 4.88 1.13
CA ILE A 29 -1.05 5.27 1.81
C ILE A 29 -1.17 6.67 2.34
N GLN A 30 -0.81 6.85 3.60
CA GLN A 30 -0.84 8.13 4.26
C GLN A 30 0.55 8.72 4.43
N SER A 31 1.54 7.87 4.64
CA SER A 31 2.92 8.35 4.72
C SER A 31 3.85 7.24 4.29
N SER A 32 5.03 7.63 3.85
CA SER A 32 6.02 6.69 3.38
C SER A 32 7.39 7.24 3.74
N ILE A 33 8.05 6.61 4.69
CA ILE A 33 9.34 7.03 5.17
C ILE A 33 10.24 5.82 5.16
N ASN A 34 11.23 5.83 4.30
CA ASN A 34 12.12 4.69 4.10
C ASN A 34 11.26 3.47 3.76
N ASN A 35 11.38 2.40 4.53
CA ASN A 35 10.60 1.20 4.29
C ASN A 35 9.35 1.12 5.15
N LEU A 36 9.01 2.19 5.86
CA LEU A 36 7.85 2.17 6.73
C LEU A 36 6.72 2.95 6.08
N ILE A 37 5.67 2.24 5.76
CA ILE A 37 4.54 2.80 5.03
C ILE A 37 3.32 2.76 5.93
N THR A 38 2.72 3.90 6.18
CA THR A 38 1.48 3.95 6.94
C THR A 38 0.31 3.91 5.97
N VAL A 39 -0.55 2.95 6.16
CA VAL A 39 -1.67 2.70 5.24
C VAL A 39 -2.94 2.61 6.05
N ASN A 40 -3.98 3.22 5.55
CA ASN A 40 -5.31 3.09 6.15
C ASN A 40 -6.11 2.12 5.31
N PHE A 41 -6.35 0.93 5.85
CA PHE A 41 -7.07 -0.13 5.13
C PHE A 41 -8.55 -0.08 5.45
N GLU A 42 -9.36 -0.47 4.47
CA GLU A 42 -10.82 -0.42 4.62
C GLU A 42 -11.32 -1.19 5.83
N ASN A 43 -10.76 -2.36 6.06
CA ASN A 43 -11.35 -3.26 7.04
C ASN A 43 -10.61 -3.30 8.37
N VAL A 44 -9.39 -2.84 8.42
CA VAL A 44 -8.60 -2.94 9.65
C VAL A 44 -8.03 -1.62 10.11
N GLY A 45 -8.27 -0.55 9.34
CA GLY A 45 -7.80 0.76 9.76
C GLY A 45 -6.33 0.98 9.49
N LYS A 46 -5.73 1.83 10.29
CA LYS A 46 -4.38 2.28 10.04
C LYS A 46 -3.36 1.24 10.50
N LYS A 47 -2.43 0.93 9.62
CA LYS A 47 -1.33 0.02 9.94
C LYS A 47 -0.04 0.60 9.41
N THR A 48 1.05 0.32 10.12
CA THR A 48 2.38 0.65 9.64
C THR A 48 3.01 -0.62 9.08
N ILE A 49 3.36 -0.58 7.83
CA ILE A 49 3.85 -1.73 7.10
C ILE A 49 5.34 -1.57 6.89
N ASN A 50 6.09 -2.62 7.23
CA ASN A 50 7.52 -2.65 6.96
C ASN A 50 7.73 -3.43 5.67
N LEU A 51 8.15 -2.74 4.62
CA LEU A 51 8.28 -3.35 3.31
C LEU A 51 9.33 -4.44 3.24
N SER A 52 10.24 -4.49 4.19
CA SER A 52 11.20 -5.59 4.20
C SER A 52 10.58 -6.88 4.68
N LYS A 53 9.36 -6.84 5.20
CA LYS A 53 8.70 -8.03 5.73
C LYS A 53 7.36 -8.31 5.06
N ILE A 54 6.70 -7.30 4.56
CA ILE A 54 5.35 -7.44 4.02
C ILE A 54 5.31 -6.79 2.66
N ASN A 55 4.73 -7.48 1.71
CA ASN A 55 4.57 -6.98 0.36
C ASN A 55 3.29 -6.18 0.24
N LEU A 56 3.35 -5.10 -0.51
CA LEU A 56 2.16 -4.36 -0.87
C LEU A 56 2.11 -4.26 -2.39
N GLU A 57 0.93 -4.38 -2.94
CA GLU A 57 0.72 -4.18 -4.37
C GLU A 57 -0.04 -2.89 -4.61
N ILE A 58 0.46 -2.12 -5.54
CA ILE A 58 -0.23 -0.91 -5.94
C ILE A 58 -1.38 -1.28 -6.85
N ILE A 59 -2.54 -0.73 -6.58
CA ILE A 59 -3.67 -0.97 -7.45
C ILE A 59 -4.12 0.35 -8.04
N ASN A 60 -4.64 0.25 -9.23
CA ASN A 60 -5.13 1.42 -9.93
C ASN A 60 -6.63 1.38 -9.94
N ILE A 61 -7.23 2.02 -8.96
CA ILE A 61 -8.67 1.99 -8.89
C ILE A 61 -9.31 3.15 -9.59
N ASN A 62 -8.53 4.01 -10.16
CA ASN A 62 -9.08 5.10 -10.86
C ASN A 62 -9.16 4.73 -12.31
N ALA A 63 -9.98 3.92 -12.63
CA ALA A 63 -9.97 3.43 -13.92
C ALA A 63 -10.63 4.31 -14.90
N THR A 64 -10.91 5.28 -14.80
CA THR A 64 -11.57 6.00 -15.69
C THR A 64 -11.27 6.23 -16.95
N ASN A 65 -11.31 6.13 -17.10
CA ASN A 65 -11.13 6.28 -18.02
C ASN A 65 -11.35 6.34 -18.58
#